data_700d24136259285a87563567a4a04ba9
#
_entry.id   700d24136259285a87563567a4a04ba9
#
_cell.length_a   1.000
_cell.length_b   1.000
_cell.length_c   1.000
_cell.angle_alpha   90.00
_cell.angle_beta   90.00
_cell.angle_gamma   90.00
#
_symmetry.space_group_name_H-M   'P 1'
#
loop_
_entity.id
_entity.type
_entity.pdbx_description
1 polymer ?
#
loop_
_entity_poly.entity_id
_entity_poly.type
_entity_poly.pdbx_seq_one_letter_code
_entity_poly.pdbx_strand_id
1 'polypeptide(L)'
;MAETRSSPEERRPGGILRAAAVSRQFEGVRALERVTLELHRHEVVGLIGPNGAGKTTLVNLITGFDFPSSGTVELEEIDITAWPPHRRSRAGLARTFQQGHVFRGLTVRENVEVSALGVGARPTEARRRSEGLLGMLGLAQRAEQQAAVLPHGEERLLGVARALASEPRFLLMDEPAAGLHEAEVAEFAEVVRRVRDEHETGVLLIDHNIGLIMGVCDRIHVLDQGKTLAEGTPADVRRNVDVAAAYLGRRNGEGAE
;
A
#
# COMPACT_ATOMS: atom_id res chain seq x y z
N MET A 1 -35.10 -5.24 -12.93
CA MET A 1 -34.87 -5.40 -11.49
C MET A 1 -33.56 -4.70 -11.17
N ALA A 2 -33.64 -3.60 -10.44
CA ALA A 2 -32.47 -2.80 -10.10
C ALA A 2 -31.80 -3.40 -8.85
N GLU A 3 -30.55 -3.85 -8.99
CA GLU A 3 -29.72 -4.24 -7.85
C GLU A 3 -29.39 -2.99 -7.03
N THR A 4 -29.92 -2.96 -5.83
CA THR A 4 -29.66 -1.94 -4.82
C THR A 4 -28.21 -2.11 -4.34
N ARG A 5 -27.30 -1.23 -4.78
CA ARG A 5 -25.97 -1.12 -4.19
C ARG A 5 -26.13 -0.61 -2.77
N SER A 6 -25.84 -1.47 -1.78
CA SER A 6 -25.81 -1.09 -0.37
C SER A 6 -24.79 0.02 -0.13
N SER A 7 -25.18 0.99 0.69
CA SER A 7 -24.37 2.13 1.09
C SER A 7 -23.11 1.71 1.85
N PRO A 8 -22.00 2.48 1.83
CA PRO A 8 -20.72 2.15 2.49
C PRO A 8 -20.82 1.98 4.03
N GLU A 9 -21.86 2.45 4.65
CA GLU A 9 -22.01 2.47 6.13
C GLU A 9 -22.43 1.14 6.77
N GLU A 10 -22.82 0.12 6.00
CA GLU A 10 -23.27 -1.17 6.55
C GLU A 10 -22.20 -2.26 6.64
N ARG A 11 -20.94 -1.97 6.27
CA ARG A 11 -19.85 -2.93 6.46
C ARG A 11 -19.42 -2.92 7.93
N ARG A 12 -19.68 -4.02 8.62
CA ARG A 12 -19.32 -4.27 10.03
C ARG A 12 -17.85 -3.95 10.30
N PRO A 13 -17.47 -3.56 11.54
CA PRO A 13 -16.10 -3.21 11.89
C PRO A 13 -15.17 -4.42 11.75
N GLY A 14 -14.64 -4.63 10.56
CA GLY A 14 -13.37 -5.32 10.37
C GLY A 14 -12.29 -4.43 10.99
N GLY A 15 -11.21 -5.01 11.56
CA GLY A 15 -10.16 -4.25 12.21
C GLY A 15 -9.69 -3.03 11.42
N ILE A 16 -9.16 -2.04 12.12
CA ILE A 16 -8.70 -0.76 11.58
C ILE A 16 -7.20 -0.60 11.82
N LEU A 17 -6.49 -0.14 10.80
CA LEU A 17 -5.15 0.43 10.93
C LEU A 17 -5.32 1.96 10.95
N ARG A 18 -4.83 2.61 12.00
CA ARG A 18 -5.01 4.05 12.19
C ARG A 18 -3.67 4.73 12.50
N ALA A 19 -3.37 5.79 11.79
CA ALA A 19 -2.43 6.82 12.20
C ALA A 19 -3.24 7.97 12.79
N ALA A 20 -3.11 8.24 14.11
CA ALA A 20 -3.93 9.22 14.81
C ALA A 20 -3.11 10.48 15.12
N ALA A 21 -3.43 11.59 14.44
CA ALA A 21 -2.80 12.91 14.59
C ALA A 21 -1.26 12.85 14.61
N VAL A 22 -0.66 11.99 13.76
CA VAL A 22 0.79 11.82 13.71
C VAL A 22 1.48 13.05 13.16
N SER A 23 2.57 13.44 13.81
CA SER A 23 3.47 14.48 13.35
C SER A 23 4.89 13.97 13.27
N ARG A 24 5.68 14.47 12.34
CA ARG A 24 7.10 14.14 12.22
C ARG A 24 7.90 15.38 11.85
N GLN A 25 8.98 15.62 12.59
CA GLN A 25 9.90 16.71 12.37
C GLN A 25 11.32 16.17 12.21
N PHE A 26 12.06 16.65 11.20
CA PHE A 26 13.47 16.36 10.96
C PHE A 26 14.24 17.70 11.00
N GLU A 27 15.22 17.82 11.90
CA GLU A 27 16.14 18.96 11.95
C GLU A 27 15.49 20.34 11.72
N GLY A 28 14.30 20.55 12.31
CA GLY A 28 13.55 21.80 12.16
C GLY A 28 12.51 21.82 11.03
N VAL A 29 12.58 20.89 10.08
CA VAL A 29 11.59 20.75 9.00
C VAL A 29 10.44 19.85 9.43
N ARG A 30 9.23 20.35 9.34
CA ARG A 30 8.02 19.61 9.66
C ARG A 30 7.57 18.80 8.43
N ALA A 31 7.87 17.50 8.42
CA ALA A 31 7.49 16.61 7.32
C ALA A 31 6.02 16.18 7.39
N LEU A 32 5.45 16.07 8.62
CA LEU A 32 4.03 15.80 8.85
C LEU A 32 3.53 16.62 10.04
N GLU A 33 2.28 17.10 9.94
CA GLU A 33 1.63 17.87 10.99
C GLU A 33 0.21 17.36 11.25
N ARG A 34 0.04 16.62 12.37
CA ARG A 34 -1.24 16.10 12.87
C ARG A 34 -2.08 15.34 11.83
N VAL A 35 -1.44 14.53 10.99
CA VAL A 35 -2.12 13.74 9.98
C VAL A 35 -2.85 12.58 10.66
N THR A 36 -4.13 12.40 10.32
CA THR A 36 -4.93 11.25 10.71
C THR A 36 -5.33 10.50 9.44
N LEU A 37 -5.03 9.19 9.39
CA LEU A 37 -5.43 8.30 8.30
C LEU A 37 -5.94 7.01 8.91
N GLU A 38 -7.09 6.56 8.43
CA GLU A 38 -7.70 5.28 8.79
C GLU A 38 -7.79 4.39 7.56
N LEU A 39 -7.51 3.11 7.74
CA LEU A 39 -7.64 2.08 6.73
C LEU A 39 -8.41 0.90 7.32
N HIS A 40 -9.54 0.56 6.73
CA HIS A 40 -10.34 -0.59 7.13
C HIS A 40 -9.96 -1.83 6.35
N ARG A 41 -10.23 -3.02 6.92
CA ARG A 41 -10.15 -4.27 6.15
C ARG A 41 -11.16 -4.22 5.00
N HIS A 42 -10.87 -4.90 3.90
CA HIS A 42 -11.69 -4.89 2.67
C HIS A 42 -11.85 -3.49 2.01
N GLU A 43 -10.95 -2.55 2.31
CA GLU A 43 -10.94 -1.22 1.73
C GLU A 43 -9.64 -0.98 0.96
N VAL A 44 -9.72 -0.27 -0.15
CA VAL A 44 -8.56 0.31 -0.84
C VAL A 44 -8.57 1.81 -0.63
N VAL A 45 -7.60 2.32 0.13
CA VAL A 45 -7.39 3.77 0.32
C VAL A 45 -6.21 4.21 -0.54
N GLY A 46 -6.44 5.20 -1.41
CA GLY A 46 -5.38 5.86 -2.16
C GLY A 46 -4.71 6.95 -1.32
N LEU A 47 -3.39 6.96 -1.23
CA LEU A 47 -2.64 8.06 -0.63
C LEU A 47 -1.92 8.83 -1.73
N ILE A 48 -2.40 10.02 -2.04
CA ILE A 48 -1.85 10.86 -3.10
C ILE A 48 -1.36 12.21 -2.57
N GLY A 49 -0.65 12.94 -3.40
CA GLY A 49 -0.12 14.27 -3.09
C GLY A 49 1.14 14.57 -3.90
N PRO A 50 1.53 15.84 -4.03
CA PRO A 50 2.74 16.22 -4.76
C PRO A 50 4.01 15.59 -4.17
N ASN A 51 5.14 15.72 -4.88
CA ASN A 51 6.45 15.34 -4.34
C ASN A 51 6.78 16.18 -3.11
N GLY A 52 7.29 15.54 -2.06
CA GLY A 52 7.55 16.21 -0.77
C GLY A 52 6.31 16.44 0.10
N ALA A 53 5.12 15.97 -0.27
CA ALA A 53 3.90 16.13 0.53
C ALA A 53 3.91 15.34 1.86
N GLY A 54 4.87 14.41 2.06
CA GLY A 54 4.98 13.63 3.29
C GLY A 54 4.50 12.19 3.18
N LYS A 55 4.11 11.71 1.99
CA LYS A 55 3.58 10.34 1.77
C LYS A 55 4.52 9.25 2.28
N THR A 56 5.77 9.26 1.85
CA THR A 56 6.79 8.28 2.28
C THR A 56 7.05 8.35 3.78
N THR A 57 7.05 9.55 4.36
CA THR A 57 7.18 9.73 5.81
C THR A 57 6.01 9.08 6.53
N LEU A 58 4.75 9.32 6.10
CA LEU A 58 3.57 8.71 6.72
C LEU A 58 3.63 7.18 6.63
N VAL A 59 3.98 6.63 5.47
CA VAL A 59 4.15 5.18 5.27
C VAL A 59 5.23 4.61 6.20
N ASN A 60 6.36 5.31 6.36
CA ASN A 60 7.43 4.88 7.26
C ASN A 60 6.98 4.89 8.73
N LEU A 61 6.19 5.90 9.16
CA LEU A 61 5.60 5.93 10.50
C LEU A 61 4.64 4.75 10.71
N ILE A 62 3.75 4.49 9.75
CA ILE A 62 2.78 3.40 9.83
C ILE A 62 3.49 2.03 9.86
N THR A 63 4.58 1.87 9.11
CA THR A 63 5.29 0.58 9.00
C THR A 63 6.42 0.38 10.02
N GLY A 64 6.74 1.42 10.82
CA GLY A 64 7.74 1.35 11.89
C GLY A 64 9.18 1.48 11.43
N PHE A 65 9.42 1.93 10.20
CA PHE A 65 10.75 2.32 9.72
C PHE A 65 11.17 3.70 10.25
N ASP A 66 10.20 4.46 10.77
CA ASP A 66 10.41 5.70 11.50
C ASP A 66 9.34 5.83 12.59
N PHE A 67 9.54 6.77 13.53
CA PHE A 67 8.64 6.98 14.67
C PHE A 67 8.09 8.39 14.67
N PRO A 68 6.80 8.60 15.01
CA PRO A 68 6.22 9.94 15.07
C PRO A 68 6.83 10.75 16.22
N SER A 69 6.95 12.07 16.00
CA SER A 69 7.32 13.03 17.06
C SER A 69 6.15 13.27 18.02
N SER A 70 4.91 13.07 17.56
CA SER A 70 3.65 13.07 18.33
C SER A 70 2.56 12.32 17.59
N GLY A 71 1.50 11.93 18.30
CA GLY A 71 0.43 11.08 17.78
C GLY A 71 0.76 9.60 17.92
N THR A 72 -0.17 8.72 17.51
CA THR A 72 -0.06 7.27 17.66
C THR A 72 -0.31 6.54 16.35
N VAL A 73 0.20 5.31 16.27
CA VAL A 73 -0.18 4.34 15.23
C VAL A 73 -0.81 3.14 15.93
N GLU A 74 -2.03 2.82 15.52
CA GLU A 74 -2.84 1.79 16.13
C GLU A 74 -3.19 0.72 15.09
N LEU A 75 -3.09 -0.55 15.50
CA LEU A 75 -3.49 -1.71 14.72
C LEU A 75 -4.55 -2.46 15.52
N GLU A 76 -5.81 -2.41 15.04
CA GLU A 76 -6.96 -3.05 15.72
C GLU A 76 -7.01 -2.72 17.22
N GLU A 77 -7.01 -1.40 17.53
CA GLU A 77 -7.06 -0.84 18.90
C GLU A 77 -5.76 -1.05 19.74
N ILE A 78 -4.75 -1.74 19.18
CA ILE A 78 -3.47 -1.93 19.85
C ILE A 78 -2.53 -0.80 19.42
N ASP A 79 -1.97 -0.06 20.37
CA ASP A 79 -0.91 0.92 20.11
C ASP A 79 0.37 0.18 19.68
N ILE A 80 0.76 0.40 18.42
CA ILE A 80 1.97 -0.15 17.82
C ILE A 80 3.03 0.91 17.56
N THR A 81 2.85 2.12 18.08
CA THR A 81 3.69 3.30 17.79
C THR A 81 5.18 3.00 17.97
N ALA A 82 5.55 2.34 19.07
CA ALA A 82 6.93 2.00 19.38
C ALA A 82 7.39 0.64 18.81
N TRP A 83 6.54 -0.05 18.01
CA TRP A 83 6.94 -1.37 17.52
C TRP A 83 7.83 -1.27 16.28
N PRO A 84 8.92 -2.06 16.21
CA PRO A 84 9.77 -2.15 15.03
C PRO A 84 9.05 -2.88 13.87
N PRO A 85 9.51 -2.71 12.61
CA PRO A 85 8.85 -3.26 11.43
C PRO A 85 8.54 -4.77 11.49
N HIS A 86 9.49 -5.58 11.96
CA HIS A 86 9.32 -7.02 12.04
C HIS A 86 8.19 -7.46 13.00
N ARG A 87 7.95 -6.69 14.08
CA ARG A 87 6.85 -6.94 15.01
C ARG A 87 5.52 -6.56 14.39
N ARG A 88 5.45 -5.43 13.66
CA ARG A 88 4.26 -5.01 12.91
C ARG A 88 3.92 -6.02 11.81
N SER A 89 4.93 -6.54 11.10
CA SER A 89 4.72 -7.57 10.07
C SER A 89 4.12 -8.85 10.65
N ARG A 90 4.62 -9.36 11.79
CA ARG A 90 4.01 -10.51 12.48
C ARG A 90 2.62 -10.23 13.01
N ALA A 91 2.29 -8.98 13.24
CA ALA A 91 0.95 -8.56 13.64
C ALA A 91 0.00 -8.33 12.44
N GLY A 92 0.43 -8.64 11.20
CA GLY A 92 -0.42 -8.58 10.03
C GLY A 92 -0.37 -7.26 9.25
N LEU A 93 0.71 -6.47 9.39
CA LEU A 93 0.95 -5.27 8.60
C LEU A 93 2.13 -5.50 7.64
N ALA A 94 1.86 -5.60 6.35
CA ALA A 94 2.89 -5.77 5.32
C ALA A 94 3.08 -4.50 4.46
N ARG A 95 4.23 -4.42 3.79
CA ARG A 95 4.55 -3.37 2.82
C ARG A 95 5.26 -3.96 1.61
N THR A 96 4.89 -3.54 0.41
CA THR A 96 5.75 -3.68 -0.77
C THR A 96 6.74 -2.52 -0.84
N PHE A 97 7.87 -2.71 -1.50
CA PHE A 97 8.89 -1.68 -1.69
C PHE A 97 9.04 -1.36 -3.17
N GLN A 98 9.30 -0.09 -3.51
CA GLN A 98 9.41 0.42 -4.89
C GLN A 98 10.31 -0.42 -5.81
N GLN A 99 11.39 -0.99 -5.31
CA GLN A 99 12.34 -1.81 -6.08
C GLN A 99 12.18 -3.32 -5.80
N GLY A 100 10.97 -3.83 -5.59
CA GLY A 100 10.68 -5.25 -5.38
C GLY A 100 11.46 -5.91 -4.23
N HIS A 101 12.70 -5.50 -3.96
CA HIS A 101 13.63 -6.09 -2.97
C HIS A 101 13.60 -7.61 -2.95
N VAL A 102 13.52 -8.22 -4.14
CA VAL A 102 13.51 -9.67 -4.28
C VAL A 102 14.88 -10.26 -3.96
N PHE A 103 14.91 -11.43 -3.38
CA PHE A 103 16.13 -12.19 -3.19
C PHE A 103 16.57 -12.79 -4.53
N ARG A 104 17.43 -12.09 -5.25
CA ARG A 104 17.81 -12.42 -6.64
C ARG A 104 18.44 -13.80 -6.80
N GLY A 105 19.13 -14.30 -5.76
CA GLY A 105 19.74 -15.63 -5.73
C GLY A 105 18.76 -16.77 -5.41
N LEU A 106 17.53 -16.46 -5.04
CA LEU A 106 16.48 -17.44 -4.79
C LEU A 106 15.56 -17.56 -6.01
N THR A 107 14.89 -18.71 -6.12
CA THR A 107 13.81 -18.89 -7.09
C THR A 107 12.61 -17.99 -6.76
N VAL A 108 11.71 -17.81 -7.72
CA VAL A 108 10.45 -17.09 -7.53
C VAL A 108 9.65 -17.68 -6.39
N ARG A 109 9.55 -19.01 -6.31
CA ARG A 109 8.89 -19.73 -5.23
C ARG A 109 9.55 -19.49 -3.87
N GLU A 110 10.85 -19.70 -3.77
CA GLU A 110 11.61 -19.52 -2.53
C GLU A 110 11.47 -18.09 -1.99
N ASN A 111 11.41 -17.08 -2.86
CA ASN A 111 11.15 -15.70 -2.46
C ASN A 111 9.82 -15.56 -1.68
N VAL A 112 8.77 -16.24 -2.11
CA VAL A 112 7.46 -16.22 -1.46
C VAL A 112 7.48 -17.05 -0.18
N GLU A 113 8.07 -18.25 -0.23
CA GLU A 113 8.20 -19.16 0.93
C GLU A 113 8.96 -18.52 2.10
N VAL A 114 10.08 -17.83 1.83
CA VAL A 114 10.87 -17.13 2.87
C VAL A 114 10.02 -16.09 3.60
N SER A 115 9.13 -15.40 2.92
CA SER A 115 8.24 -14.41 3.55
C SER A 115 7.22 -15.07 4.47
N ALA A 116 6.63 -16.19 4.07
CA ALA A 116 5.73 -16.96 4.92
C ALA A 116 6.45 -17.55 6.15
N LEU A 117 7.65 -18.11 5.95
CA LEU A 117 8.49 -18.65 7.05
C LEU A 117 8.86 -17.54 8.05
N GLY A 118 9.14 -16.31 7.58
CA GLY A 118 9.49 -15.16 8.40
C GLY A 118 8.42 -14.74 9.41
N VAL A 119 7.16 -15.05 9.13
CA VAL A 119 6.03 -14.82 10.05
C VAL A 119 5.61 -16.09 10.82
N GLY A 120 6.35 -17.19 10.68
CA GLY A 120 6.16 -18.40 11.48
C GLY A 120 5.37 -19.52 10.82
N ALA A 121 5.09 -19.43 9.51
CA ALA A 121 4.47 -20.54 8.79
C ALA A 121 5.39 -21.79 8.79
N ARG A 122 4.77 -22.98 8.79
CA ARG A 122 5.52 -24.23 8.61
C ARG A 122 5.93 -24.39 7.14
N PRO A 123 7.02 -25.12 6.82
CA PRO A 123 7.48 -25.29 5.43
C PRO A 123 6.41 -25.78 4.46
N THR A 124 5.59 -26.75 4.86
CA THR A 124 4.47 -27.25 4.03
C THR A 124 3.42 -26.19 3.77
N GLU A 125 3.13 -25.36 4.75
CA GLU A 125 2.20 -24.25 4.63
C GLU A 125 2.79 -23.12 3.76
N ALA A 126 4.06 -22.76 3.96
CA ALA A 126 4.76 -21.77 3.14
C ALA A 126 4.72 -22.17 1.65
N ARG A 127 4.94 -23.47 1.36
CA ARG A 127 4.84 -24.02 0.01
C ARG A 127 3.45 -23.89 -0.57
N ARG A 128 2.42 -24.29 0.17
CA ARG A 128 1.03 -24.18 -0.27
C ARG A 128 0.63 -22.73 -0.56
N ARG A 129 1.03 -21.80 0.31
CA ARG A 129 0.78 -20.35 0.11
C ARG A 129 1.49 -19.86 -1.15
N SER A 130 2.75 -20.23 -1.35
CA SER A 130 3.51 -19.80 -2.52
C SER A 130 2.87 -20.28 -3.82
N GLU A 131 2.46 -21.54 -3.89
CA GLU A 131 1.78 -22.11 -5.08
C GLU A 131 0.47 -21.36 -5.40
N GLY A 132 -0.38 -21.10 -4.38
CA GLY A 132 -1.62 -20.36 -4.56
C GLY A 132 -1.39 -18.92 -5.03
N LEU A 133 -0.47 -18.19 -4.36
CA LEU A 133 -0.16 -16.80 -4.70
C LEU A 133 0.48 -16.66 -6.08
N LEU A 134 1.42 -17.53 -6.43
CA LEU A 134 2.03 -17.52 -7.76
C LEU A 134 1.01 -17.85 -8.84
N GLY A 135 0.05 -18.76 -8.57
CA GLY A 135 -1.07 -19.02 -9.46
C GLY A 135 -1.97 -17.81 -9.64
N MET A 136 -2.35 -17.16 -8.54
CA MET A 136 -3.18 -15.94 -8.55
C MET A 136 -2.54 -14.80 -9.37
N LEU A 137 -1.22 -14.64 -9.27
CA LEU A 137 -0.48 -13.53 -9.89
C LEU A 137 0.09 -13.87 -11.27
N GLY A 138 -0.23 -15.05 -11.83
CA GLY A 138 0.26 -15.46 -13.16
C GLY A 138 1.73 -15.87 -13.21
N LEU A 139 2.38 -16.06 -12.04
CA LEU A 139 3.80 -16.39 -11.93
C LEU A 139 4.09 -17.89 -11.80
N ALA A 140 3.08 -18.76 -11.86
CA ALA A 140 3.23 -20.21 -11.66
C ALA A 140 4.28 -20.84 -12.57
N GLN A 141 4.34 -20.43 -13.85
CA GLN A 141 5.31 -20.93 -14.83
C GLN A 141 6.76 -20.47 -14.57
N ARG A 142 6.93 -19.44 -13.72
CA ARG A 142 8.21 -18.88 -13.32
C ARG A 142 8.73 -19.44 -11.99
N ALA A 143 7.92 -20.26 -11.29
CA ALA A 143 8.16 -20.67 -9.91
C ALA A 143 9.58 -21.17 -9.63
N GLU A 144 10.15 -21.98 -10.54
CA GLU A 144 11.49 -22.59 -10.42
C GLU A 144 12.61 -21.70 -11.01
N GLN A 145 12.29 -20.58 -11.64
CA GLN A 145 13.28 -19.66 -12.18
C GLN A 145 13.87 -18.79 -11.09
N GLN A 146 15.12 -18.39 -11.23
CA GLN A 146 15.71 -17.40 -10.32
C GLN A 146 15.02 -16.04 -10.49
N ALA A 147 14.76 -15.34 -9.37
CA ALA A 147 14.13 -14.04 -9.41
C ALA A 147 14.94 -12.98 -10.19
N ALA A 148 16.26 -13.17 -10.30
CA ALA A 148 17.15 -12.27 -11.03
C ALA A 148 16.83 -12.11 -12.52
N VAL A 149 16.13 -13.07 -13.13
CA VAL A 149 15.82 -13.06 -14.59
C VAL A 149 14.41 -12.59 -14.90
N LEU A 150 13.63 -12.20 -13.89
CA LEU A 150 12.27 -11.71 -14.09
C LEU A 150 12.26 -10.33 -14.77
N PRO A 151 11.36 -10.09 -15.72
CA PRO A 151 11.01 -8.74 -16.16
C PRO A 151 10.50 -7.87 -15.01
N HIS A 152 10.64 -6.55 -15.12
CA HIS A 152 10.26 -5.62 -14.05
C HIS A 152 8.80 -5.75 -13.59
N GLY A 153 7.85 -5.96 -14.50
CA GLY A 153 6.45 -6.18 -14.15
C GLY A 153 6.26 -7.44 -13.29
N GLU A 154 6.88 -8.57 -13.70
CA GLU A 154 6.84 -9.83 -12.95
C GLU A 154 7.59 -9.73 -11.59
N GLU A 155 8.70 -8.99 -11.52
CA GLU A 155 9.42 -8.73 -10.26
C GLU A 155 8.53 -8.00 -9.23
N ARG A 156 7.69 -7.06 -9.69
CA ARG A 156 6.70 -6.38 -8.85
C ARG A 156 5.62 -7.30 -8.34
N LEU A 157 5.04 -8.10 -9.24
CA LEU A 157 4.06 -9.11 -8.85
C LEU A 157 4.66 -10.09 -7.83
N LEU A 158 5.94 -10.45 -7.98
CA LEU A 158 6.65 -11.23 -6.97
C LEU A 158 6.76 -10.48 -5.63
N GLY A 159 6.99 -9.17 -5.65
CA GLY A 159 6.98 -8.31 -4.46
C GLY A 159 5.63 -8.35 -3.74
N VAL A 160 4.52 -8.32 -4.51
CA VAL A 160 3.15 -8.46 -3.97
C VAL A 160 2.94 -9.87 -3.42
N ALA A 161 3.35 -10.93 -4.14
CA ALA A 161 3.26 -12.32 -3.67
C ALA A 161 3.98 -12.52 -2.32
N ARG A 162 5.18 -11.95 -2.20
CA ARG A 162 5.97 -11.97 -0.95
C ARG A 162 5.25 -11.29 0.20
N ALA A 163 4.67 -10.12 -0.04
CA ALA A 163 3.91 -9.41 0.98
C ALA A 163 2.68 -10.20 1.41
N LEU A 164 1.92 -10.77 0.46
CA LEU A 164 0.73 -11.57 0.73
C LEU A 164 1.03 -12.91 1.42
N ALA A 165 2.23 -13.48 1.23
CA ALA A 165 2.63 -14.73 1.88
C ALA A 165 2.66 -14.63 3.40
N SER A 166 2.77 -13.41 3.95
CA SER A 166 2.63 -13.16 5.39
C SER A 166 1.18 -13.14 5.89
N GLU A 167 0.19 -13.33 5.01
CA GLU A 167 -1.26 -13.22 5.31
C GLU A 167 -1.60 -11.91 6.03
N PRO A 168 -1.28 -10.77 5.40
CA PRO A 168 -1.46 -9.48 6.04
C PRO A 168 -2.94 -9.10 6.13
N ARG A 169 -3.33 -8.49 7.26
CA ARG A 169 -4.62 -7.82 7.41
C ARG A 169 -4.62 -6.45 6.73
N PHE A 170 -3.44 -5.84 6.66
CA PHE A 170 -3.21 -4.54 6.00
C PHE A 170 -1.94 -4.60 5.15
N LEU A 171 -2.04 -4.12 3.92
CA LEU A 171 -0.95 -4.10 2.95
C LEU A 171 -0.75 -2.68 2.42
N LEU A 172 0.44 -2.13 2.60
CA LEU A 172 0.85 -0.86 2.02
C LEU A 172 1.61 -1.13 0.72
N MET A 173 1.11 -0.59 -0.39
CA MET A 173 1.74 -0.69 -1.70
C MET A 173 2.31 0.68 -2.09
N ASP A 174 3.64 0.74 -2.25
CA ASP A 174 4.36 1.99 -2.50
C ASP A 174 4.83 2.02 -3.96
N GLU A 175 4.18 2.83 -4.78
CA GLU A 175 4.38 3.02 -6.22
C GLU A 175 4.42 1.71 -7.04
N PRO A 176 3.47 0.81 -6.85
CA PRO A 176 3.51 -0.49 -7.52
C PRO A 176 3.30 -0.42 -9.03
N ALA A 177 2.72 0.65 -9.57
CA ALA A 177 2.51 0.82 -10.99
C ALA A 177 3.59 1.65 -11.71
N ALA A 178 4.63 2.11 -10.99
CA ALA A 178 5.68 2.94 -11.61
C ALA A 178 6.37 2.20 -12.77
N GLY A 179 6.36 2.75 -13.99
CA GLY A 179 6.96 2.17 -15.21
C GLY A 179 6.18 1.02 -15.84
N LEU A 180 4.96 0.71 -15.38
CA LEU A 180 4.04 -0.18 -16.08
C LEU A 180 3.40 0.54 -17.28
N HIS A 181 3.16 -0.21 -18.36
CA HIS A 181 2.36 0.27 -19.47
C HIS A 181 0.86 0.23 -19.13
N GLU A 182 0.04 0.95 -19.89
CA GLU A 182 -1.40 1.09 -19.60
C GLU A 182 -2.14 -0.25 -19.46
N ALA A 183 -1.81 -1.24 -20.30
CA ALA A 183 -2.37 -2.58 -20.21
C ALA A 183 -1.97 -3.29 -18.89
N GLU A 184 -0.70 -3.20 -18.50
CA GLU A 184 -0.19 -3.77 -17.25
C GLU A 184 -0.78 -3.09 -16.02
N VAL A 185 -1.05 -1.78 -16.10
CA VAL A 185 -1.74 -1.03 -15.03
C VAL A 185 -3.16 -1.56 -14.83
N ALA A 186 -3.87 -1.87 -15.94
CA ALA A 186 -5.22 -2.45 -15.85
C ALA A 186 -5.21 -3.85 -15.23
N GLU A 187 -4.24 -4.69 -15.59
CA GLU A 187 -4.04 -6.00 -14.97
C GLU A 187 -3.69 -5.88 -13.48
N PHE A 188 -2.80 -4.93 -13.13
CA PHE A 188 -2.44 -4.67 -11.74
C PHE A 188 -3.63 -4.16 -10.92
N ALA A 189 -4.49 -3.35 -11.51
CA ALA A 189 -5.73 -2.91 -10.88
C ALA A 189 -6.60 -4.10 -10.44
N GLU A 190 -6.66 -5.14 -11.26
CA GLU A 190 -7.38 -6.37 -10.94
C GLU A 190 -6.72 -7.14 -9.78
N VAL A 191 -5.38 -7.17 -9.76
CA VAL A 191 -4.63 -7.74 -8.62
C VAL A 191 -4.98 -7.02 -7.31
N VAL A 192 -5.03 -5.68 -7.31
CA VAL A 192 -5.38 -4.90 -6.11
C VAL A 192 -6.81 -5.25 -5.63
N ARG A 193 -7.78 -5.35 -6.54
CA ARG A 193 -9.16 -5.74 -6.19
C ARG A 193 -9.20 -7.15 -5.60
N ARG A 194 -8.50 -8.11 -6.20
CA ARG A 194 -8.42 -9.49 -5.69
C ARG A 194 -7.78 -9.55 -4.32
N VAL A 195 -6.73 -8.77 -4.05
CA VAL A 195 -6.11 -8.67 -2.71
C VAL A 195 -7.12 -8.17 -1.68
N ARG A 196 -7.90 -7.15 -2.00
CA ARG A 196 -8.96 -6.65 -1.12
C ARG A 196 -10.05 -7.70 -0.87
N ASP A 197 -10.54 -8.33 -1.94
CA ASP A 197 -11.76 -9.16 -1.90
C ASP A 197 -11.47 -10.61 -1.47
N GLU A 198 -10.43 -11.26 -2.04
CA GLU A 198 -10.12 -12.67 -1.78
C GLU A 198 -9.28 -12.86 -0.50
N HIS A 199 -8.42 -11.89 -0.15
CA HIS A 199 -7.58 -11.94 1.06
C HIS A 199 -8.13 -11.10 2.22
N GLU A 200 -9.28 -10.45 2.05
CA GLU A 200 -9.91 -9.61 3.08
C GLU A 200 -8.97 -8.54 3.64
N THR A 201 -8.05 -8.06 2.82
CA THR A 201 -6.95 -7.17 3.22
C THR A 201 -7.34 -5.71 2.98
N GLY A 202 -7.09 -4.84 3.97
CA GLY A 202 -7.09 -3.39 3.76
C GLY A 202 -5.84 -2.98 2.99
N VAL A 203 -5.99 -2.23 1.91
CA VAL A 203 -4.88 -1.82 1.04
C VAL A 203 -4.69 -0.31 1.09
N LEU A 204 -3.51 0.16 1.50
CA LEU A 204 -3.09 1.54 1.29
C LEU A 204 -2.23 1.60 0.02
N LEU A 205 -2.76 2.24 -1.01
CA LEU A 205 -2.12 2.33 -2.32
C LEU A 205 -1.54 3.73 -2.53
N ILE A 206 -0.23 3.82 -2.65
CA ILE A 206 0.50 5.05 -2.98
C ILE A 206 0.94 4.93 -4.43
N ASP A 207 0.47 5.78 -5.32
CA ASP A 207 0.92 5.79 -6.71
C ASP A 207 0.75 7.17 -7.34
N HIS A 208 1.55 7.44 -8.37
CA HIS A 208 1.44 8.64 -9.20
C HIS A 208 0.49 8.45 -10.39
N ASN A 209 0.10 7.21 -10.68
CA ASN A 209 -0.87 6.90 -11.72
C ASN A 209 -2.29 7.19 -11.22
N ILE A 210 -2.78 8.39 -11.56
CA ILE A 210 -4.13 8.83 -11.16
C ILE A 210 -5.22 7.92 -11.71
N GLY A 211 -5.03 7.34 -12.91
CA GLY A 211 -5.98 6.39 -13.50
C GLY A 211 -6.17 5.14 -12.62
N LEU A 212 -5.06 4.56 -12.13
CA LEU A 212 -5.08 3.44 -11.21
C LEU A 212 -5.81 3.83 -9.90
N ILE A 213 -5.38 4.92 -9.27
CA ILE A 213 -5.97 5.39 -8.00
C ILE A 213 -7.48 5.61 -8.14
N MET A 214 -7.91 6.33 -9.17
CA MET A 214 -9.34 6.62 -9.39
C MET A 214 -10.15 5.37 -9.76
N GLY A 215 -9.49 4.34 -10.33
CA GLY A 215 -10.15 3.12 -10.78
C GLY A 215 -10.30 2.03 -9.73
N VAL A 216 -9.46 2.03 -8.66
CA VAL A 216 -9.46 0.94 -7.69
C VAL A 216 -9.74 1.36 -6.24
N CYS A 217 -9.52 2.63 -5.89
CA CYS A 217 -9.69 3.09 -4.53
C CYS A 217 -11.16 3.34 -4.17
N ASP A 218 -11.56 2.90 -3.00
CA ASP A 218 -12.86 3.22 -2.41
C ASP A 218 -12.85 4.65 -1.86
N ARG A 219 -11.72 5.08 -1.30
CA ARG A 219 -11.48 6.40 -0.71
C ARG A 219 -10.07 6.87 -1.03
N ILE A 220 -9.87 8.17 -1.11
CA ILE A 220 -8.58 8.79 -1.38
C ILE A 220 -8.27 9.80 -0.28
N HIS A 221 -7.05 9.70 0.26
CA HIS A 221 -6.47 10.64 1.22
C HIS A 221 -5.41 11.47 0.50
N VAL A 222 -5.59 12.78 0.50
CA VAL A 222 -4.69 13.72 -0.19
C VAL A 222 -3.83 14.44 0.82
N LEU A 223 -2.50 14.31 0.68
CA LEU A 223 -1.52 15.07 1.45
C LEU A 223 -0.97 16.23 0.64
N ASP A 224 -0.80 17.38 1.28
CA ASP A 224 0.03 18.47 0.79
C ASP A 224 0.78 19.12 1.95
N GLN A 225 2.07 19.42 1.75
CA GLN A 225 2.95 20.06 2.75
C GLN A 225 2.85 19.46 4.17
N GLY A 226 2.77 18.13 4.24
CA GLY A 226 2.70 17.40 5.50
C GLY A 226 1.34 17.42 6.20
N LYS A 227 0.29 17.91 5.56
CA LYS A 227 -1.07 17.99 6.10
C LYS A 227 -2.08 17.25 5.22
N THR A 228 -3.17 16.81 5.81
CA THR A 228 -4.33 16.35 5.05
C THR A 228 -4.96 17.55 4.35
N LEU A 229 -4.96 17.53 3.02
CA LEU A 229 -5.61 18.54 2.18
C LEU A 229 -7.07 18.19 1.94
N ALA A 230 -7.35 16.93 1.62
CA ALA A 230 -8.70 16.44 1.36
C ALA A 230 -8.78 14.93 1.62
N GLU A 231 -9.98 14.46 1.88
CA GLU A 231 -10.32 13.05 1.98
C GLU A 231 -11.72 12.82 1.46
N GLY A 232 -11.96 11.72 0.73
CA GLY A 232 -13.27 11.41 0.19
C GLY A 232 -13.22 10.34 -0.89
N THR A 233 -14.35 10.12 -1.56
CA THR A 233 -14.42 9.22 -2.71
C THR A 233 -13.59 9.76 -3.88
N PRO A 234 -13.19 8.92 -4.85
CA PRO A 234 -12.54 9.40 -6.09
C PRO A 234 -13.29 10.53 -6.78
N ALA A 235 -14.62 10.50 -6.73
CA ALA A 235 -15.45 11.54 -7.34
C ALA A 235 -15.36 12.88 -6.58
N ASP A 236 -15.29 12.84 -5.25
CA ASP A 236 -15.17 14.04 -4.41
C ASP A 236 -13.81 14.70 -4.60
N VAL A 237 -12.75 13.89 -4.54
CA VAL A 237 -11.36 14.35 -4.71
C VAL A 237 -11.16 14.97 -6.11
N ARG A 238 -11.73 14.37 -7.15
CA ARG A 238 -11.65 14.90 -8.52
C ARG A 238 -12.31 16.28 -8.69
N ARG A 239 -13.33 16.60 -7.90
CA ARG A 239 -14.04 17.88 -7.94
C ARG A 239 -13.43 18.93 -7.01
N ASN A 240 -12.50 18.54 -6.16
CA ASN A 240 -11.94 19.43 -5.15
C ASN A 240 -10.96 20.41 -5.80
N VAL A 241 -11.26 21.71 -5.70
CA VAL A 241 -10.47 22.79 -6.32
C VAL A 241 -9.11 22.96 -5.67
N ASP A 242 -8.99 22.69 -4.36
CA ASP A 242 -7.72 22.79 -3.64
C ASP A 242 -6.77 21.68 -4.05
N VAL A 243 -7.31 20.47 -4.28
CA VAL A 243 -6.53 19.34 -4.82
C VAL A 243 -6.03 19.67 -6.21
N ALA A 244 -6.90 20.19 -7.10
CA ALA A 244 -6.49 20.61 -8.44
C ALA A 244 -5.40 21.68 -8.38
N ALA A 245 -5.53 22.68 -7.50
CA ALA A 245 -4.53 23.75 -7.31
C ALA A 245 -3.18 23.21 -6.81
N ALA A 246 -3.17 22.27 -5.84
CA ALA A 246 -1.95 21.67 -5.32
C ALA A 246 -1.14 20.92 -6.39
N TYR A 247 -1.82 20.32 -7.38
CA TYR A 247 -1.16 19.64 -8.50
C TYR A 247 -0.78 20.58 -9.66
N LEU A 248 -1.58 21.64 -9.94
CA LEU A 248 -1.33 22.59 -11.02
C LEU A 248 -0.36 23.71 -10.63
N GLY A 249 -0.41 24.17 -9.38
CA GLY A 249 0.42 25.30 -8.89
C GLY A 249 1.93 25.03 -8.91
N ARG A 250 2.35 23.76 -8.93
CA ARG A 250 3.78 23.37 -8.99
C ARG A 250 4.33 23.17 -10.42
N ARG A 251 3.46 23.00 -11.42
CA ARG A 251 3.90 22.94 -12.83
C ARG A 251 4.51 24.24 -13.36
N ASN A 252 4.22 25.37 -12.72
CA ASN A 252 4.76 26.69 -13.09
C ASN A 252 6.06 27.07 -12.38
N GLY A 253 6.58 26.25 -11.47
CA GLY A 253 7.80 26.53 -10.70
C GLY A 253 9.05 25.75 -11.14
N GLU A 254 8.93 24.71 -11.96
CA GLU A 254 10.07 23.87 -12.38
C GLU A 254 10.66 24.26 -13.77
N GLY A 255 10.30 25.42 -14.27
CA GLY A 255 10.73 25.91 -15.61
C GLY A 255 11.56 27.21 -15.59
N ALA A 256 12.13 27.60 -14.44
CA ALA A 256 12.95 28.81 -14.36
C ALA A 256 14.16 28.55 -13.44
N GLU A 257 15.17 27.84 -13.94
CA GLU A 257 16.59 28.01 -13.63
C GLU A 257 17.42 27.30 -14.74
#